data_05fe4b1b5970db669e03b5de5a615395
#
_entry.id   05fe4b1b5970db669e03b5de5a615395
#
_cell.length_a   1.000
_cell.length_b   1.000
_cell.length_c   1.000
_cell.angle_alpha   90.00
_cell.angle_beta   90.00
_cell.angle_gamma   90.00
#
_symmetry.space_group_name_H-M   'P 1'
#
loop_
_entity.id
_entity.type
_entity.pdbx_description
1 polymer ?
#
loop_
_entity_poly.entity_id
_entity_poly.type
_entity_poly.pdbx_seq_one_letter_code
_entity_poly.pdbx_strand_id
1 'polypeptide(L)'
;MSSITSATPPVRMPAAVVEAFGEKLVFKDFDVPTPGPDQILIKSEACGVCHTDVHAAKGNWPIKPALPFMPGHETIGIVVAMGDSVTSIKMGERVGVPWLYSACGHCEYCLSAWEA
;
A
#
# COMPACT_ATOMS: atom_id res chain seq x y z
N MET A 1 12.08 8.20 -21.41
CA MET A 1 12.10 7.70 -20.83
C MET A 1 11.91 6.71 -20.61
N SER A 2 11.91 6.08 -20.20
CA SER A 2 11.94 5.29 -19.96
C SER A 2 11.85 4.18 -19.81
N SER A 3 12.15 3.61 -19.81
CA SER A 3 12.42 2.37 -19.76
C SER A 3 12.18 1.61 -18.57
N ILE A 4 11.27 1.96 -17.90
CA ILE A 4 10.96 1.33 -16.75
C ILE A 4 10.23 0.09 -16.95
N THR A 5 9.72 -0.04 -18.03
CA THR A 5 8.66 -0.92 -18.28
C THR A 5 8.91 -2.37 -18.05
N SER A 6 10.07 -2.86 -18.14
CA SER A 6 10.26 -4.28 -18.04
C SER A 6 11.02 -4.69 -16.79
N ALA A 7 11.11 -3.79 -15.84
CA ALA A 7 11.83 -4.10 -14.63
C ALA A 7 11.06 -5.14 -13.82
N THR A 8 11.67 -6.27 -13.57
CA THR A 8 11.12 -7.28 -12.68
C THR A 8 11.30 -6.79 -11.24
N PRO A 9 10.24 -6.80 -10.41
CA PRO A 9 10.40 -6.39 -9.02
C PRO A 9 11.41 -7.29 -8.30
N PRO A 10 12.15 -6.75 -7.32
CA PRO A 10 13.04 -7.59 -6.52
C PRO A 10 12.25 -8.60 -5.71
N VAL A 11 12.89 -9.68 -5.30
CA VAL A 11 12.25 -10.73 -4.52
C VAL A 11 12.04 -10.27 -3.08
N ARG A 12 12.96 -9.47 -2.56
CA ARG A 12 12.94 -8.99 -1.17
C ARG A 12 12.95 -7.47 -1.12
N MET A 13 12.38 -6.92 -0.06
CA MET A 13 12.33 -5.48 0.15
C MET A 13 12.60 -5.14 1.61
N PRO A 14 13.30 -4.04 1.90
CA PRO A 14 13.38 -3.55 3.27
C PRO A 14 12.09 -2.84 3.65
N ALA A 15 11.69 -2.96 4.89
CA ALA A 15 10.51 -2.27 5.41
C ALA A 15 10.72 -1.89 6.87
N ALA A 16 10.10 -0.78 7.27
CA ALA A 16 10.05 -0.38 8.67
C ALA A 16 8.76 -0.93 9.26
N VAL A 17 8.85 -1.72 10.32
CA VAL A 17 7.71 -2.41 10.88
C VAL A 17 7.58 -2.19 12.37
N VAL A 18 6.35 -2.34 12.84
CA VAL A 18 6.02 -2.37 14.26
C VAL A 18 6.04 -3.83 14.72
N GLU A 19 6.99 -4.19 15.56
CA GLU A 19 7.06 -5.53 16.13
C GLU A 19 6.34 -5.62 17.46
N ALA A 20 6.28 -4.50 18.18
CA ALA A 20 5.57 -4.40 19.44
C ALA A 20 5.00 -3.00 19.56
N PHE A 21 3.80 -2.87 20.10
CA PHE A 21 3.14 -1.57 20.25
C PHE A 21 3.92 -0.67 21.20
N GLY A 22 4.08 0.60 20.82
CA GLY A 22 4.79 1.58 21.61
C GLY A 22 6.30 1.56 21.48
N GLU A 23 6.86 0.58 20.79
CA GLU A 23 8.28 0.47 20.55
C GLU A 23 8.70 1.20 19.27
N LYS A 24 10.01 1.39 19.10
CA LYS A 24 10.54 1.97 17.88
C LYS A 24 10.32 1.03 16.71
N LEU A 25 10.19 1.61 15.51
CA LEU A 25 10.13 0.83 14.28
C LEU A 25 11.44 0.07 14.07
N VAL A 26 11.32 -1.12 13.53
CA VAL A 26 12.47 -2.00 13.24
C VAL A 26 12.53 -2.19 11.73
N PHE A 27 13.72 -2.10 11.15
CA PHE A 27 13.92 -2.39 9.73
C PHE A 27 14.15 -3.87 9.54
N LYS A 28 13.35 -4.48 8.69
CA LYS A 28 13.44 -5.90 8.32
C LYS A 28 13.23 -6.09 6.84
N ASP A 29 13.73 -7.20 6.32
CA ASP A 29 13.47 -7.58 4.94
C ASP A 29 12.24 -8.48 4.88
N PHE A 30 11.40 -8.22 3.88
CA PHE A 30 10.19 -9.00 3.61
C PHE A 30 10.18 -9.44 2.16
N ASP A 31 9.43 -10.49 1.89
CA ASP A 31 9.19 -10.88 0.51
C ASP A 31 8.33 -9.81 -0.16
N VAL A 32 8.67 -9.48 -1.40
CA VAL A 32 7.83 -8.59 -2.20
C VAL A 32 6.59 -9.39 -2.59
N PRO A 33 5.39 -8.86 -2.29
CA PRO A 33 4.15 -9.60 -2.58
C PRO A 33 3.90 -9.71 -4.08
N THR A 34 3.16 -10.72 -4.48
CA THR A 34 2.69 -10.89 -5.85
C THR A 34 1.26 -10.37 -5.93
N PRO A 35 0.95 -9.44 -6.84
CA PRO A 35 -0.41 -8.93 -6.95
C PRO A 35 -1.37 -10.01 -7.43
N GLY A 36 -2.58 -10.02 -6.87
CA GLY A 36 -3.66 -10.87 -7.34
C GLY A 36 -4.22 -10.38 -8.69
N PRO A 37 -5.22 -11.08 -9.25
CA PRO A 37 -5.72 -10.75 -10.59
C PRO A 37 -6.19 -9.31 -10.77
N ASP A 38 -6.77 -8.71 -9.74
CA ASP A 38 -7.31 -7.35 -9.76
C ASP A 38 -6.48 -6.36 -8.96
N GLN A 39 -5.24 -6.70 -8.66
CA GLN A 39 -4.36 -5.88 -7.83
C GLN A 39 -3.17 -5.37 -8.63
N ILE A 40 -2.57 -4.30 -8.12
CA ILE A 40 -1.33 -3.76 -8.67
C ILE A 40 -0.26 -3.79 -7.57
N LEU A 41 0.98 -3.89 -7.99
CA LEU A 41 2.14 -3.74 -7.10
C LEU A 41 2.78 -2.38 -7.38
N ILE A 42 2.94 -1.59 -6.34
CA ILE A 42 3.49 -0.25 -6.43
C ILE A 42 4.84 -0.21 -5.73
N LYS A 43 5.85 0.29 -6.42
CA LYS A 43 7.13 0.61 -5.80
C LYS A 43 7.00 1.99 -5.16
N SER A 44 7.00 2.03 -3.83
CA SER A 44 6.81 3.27 -3.08
C SER A 44 7.95 4.24 -3.31
N GLU A 45 7.61 5.50 -3.61
CA GLU A 45 8.57 6.59 -3.72
C GLU A 45 8.52 7.50 -2.51
N ALA A 46 7.33 7.68 -1.95
CA ALA A 46 7.11 8.50 -0.76
C ALA A 46 5.83 8.04 -0.07
N CYS A 47 5.78 8.24 1.23
CA CYS A 47 4.59 7.93 2.01
C CYS A 47 4.40 9.02 3.05
N GLY A 48 3.22 9.64 3.09
CA GLY A 48 2.89 10.61 4.10
C GLY A 48 2.78 9.97 5.48
N VAL A 49 2.99 10.76 6.51
CA VAL A 49 2.85 10.33 7.90
C VAL A 49 1.64 11.04 8.49
N CYS A 50 0.71 10.26 9.01
CA CYS A 50 -0.54 10.75 9.59
C CYS A 50 -0.61 10.34 11.05
N HIS A 51 -1.43 11.01 11.83
CA HIS A 51 -1.65 10.64 13.23
C HIS A 51 -2.14 9.20 13.39
N THR A 52 -2.85 8.70 12.38
CA THR A 52 -3.32 7.31 12.32
C THR A 52 -2.16 6.31 12.41
N ASP A 53 -1.05 6.60 11.75
CA ASP A 53 0.14 5.74 11.82
C ASP A 53 0.69 5.68 13.23
N VAL A 54 0.69 6.81 13.92
CA VAL A 54 1.16 6.88 15.31
C VAL A 54 0.25 6.09 16.24
N HIS A 55 -1.07 6.24 16.10
CA HIS A 55 -2.04 5.51 16.91
C HIS A 55 -1.96 4.00 16.68
N ALA A 56 -1.82 3.60 15.43
CA ALA A 56 -1.68 2.19 15.09
C ALA A 56 -0.39 1.61 15.67
N ALA A 57 0.72 2.34 15.56
CA ALA A 57 2.01 1.89 16.08
C ALA A 57 2.02 1.77 17.61
N LYS A 58 1.24 2.60 18.28
CA LYS A 58 1.13 2.57 19.74
C LYS A 58 0.06 1.59 20.24
N GLY A 59 -0.77 1.07 19.35
CA GLY A 59 -1.86 0.17 19.73
C GLY A 59 -2.96 0.86 20.54
N ASN A 60 -3.26 2.13 20.20
CA ASN A 60 -4.21 2.94 20.96
C ASN A 60 -5.68 2.61 20.67
N TRP A 61 -5.96 1.78 19.70
CA TRP A 61 -7.33 1.44 19.30
C TRP A 61 -7.80 0.15 19.98
N PRO A 62 -9.12 0.00 20.17
CA PRO A 62 -9.67 -1.25 20.72
C PRO A 62 -9.36 -2.44 19.81
N ILE A 63 -9.42 -2.26 18.50
CA ILE A 63 -9.05 -3.27 17.52
C ILE A 63 -7.67 -2.88 16.99
N LYS A 64 -6.69 -3.75 17.24
CA LYS A 64 -5.30 -3.48 16.91
C LYS A 64 -4.88 -4.27 15.68
N PRO A 65 -3.96 -3.73 14.86
CA PRO A 65 -3.43 -4.50 13.73
C PRO A 65 -2.64 -5.71 14.24
N ALA A 66 -2.57 -6.73 13.42
CA ALA A 66 -1.76 -7.91 13.71
C ALA A 66 -0.27 -7.55 13.61
N LEU A 67 0.53 -8.04 14.54
CA LEU A 67 1.97 -7.81 14.55
C LEU A 67 2.71 -8.94 13.83
N PRO A 68 3.80 -8.64 13.14
CA PRO A 68 4.33 -7.32 12.85
C PRO A 68 3.51 -6.63 11.75
N PHE A 69 3.41 -5.29 11.79
CA PHE A 69 2.71 -4.61 10.71
C PHE A 69 3.54 -3.42 10.20
N MET A 70 3.31 -3.06 8.94
CA MET A 70 3.94 -1.92 8.30
C MET A 70 2.98 -0.74 8.34
N PRO A 71 3.26 0.33 9.08
CA PRO A 71 2.44 1.53 9.03
C PRO A 71 2.64 2.25 7.69
N GLY A 72 1.70 3.13 7.36
CA GLY A 72 1.75 3.91 6.13
C GLY A 72 0.56 3.62 5.23
N HIS A 73 -0.21 4.66 4.93
CA HIS A 73 -1.41 4.54 4.10
C HIS A 73 -1.58 5.73 3.14
N GLU A 74 -0.53 6.51 2.96
CA GLU A 74 -0.56 7.69 2.06
C GLU A 74 0.58 7.57 1.06
N THR A 75 0.65 6.44 0.38
CA THR A 75 1.77 6.10 -0.49
C THR A 75 1.58 6.65 -1.90
N ILE A 76 2.66 7.15 -2.47
CA ILE A 76 2.76 7.46 -3.89
C ILE A 76 3.92 6.64 -4.46
N GLY A 77 3.71 6.07 -5.64
CA GLY A 77 4.75 5.27 -6.26
C GLY A 77 4.43 4.88 -7.69
N ILE A 78 5.25 4.02 -8.22
CA ILE A 78 5.20 3.58 -9.62
C ILE A 78 4.67 2.15 -9.68
N VAL A 79 3.75 1.90 -10.60
CA VAL A 79 3.21 0.57 -10.85
C VAL A 79 4.29 -0.29 -11.50
N VAL A 80 4.68 -1.37 -10.84
CA VAL A 80 5.76 -2.26 -11.31
C VAL A 80 5.25 -3.67 -11.64
N ALA A 81 4.04 -4.02 -11.23
CA ALA A 81 3.40 -5.28 -11.63
C ALA A 81 1.89 -5.13 -11.52
N MET A 82 1.15 -5.89 -12.30
CA MET A 82 -0.30 -5.86 -12.30
C MET A 82 -0.86 -7.26 -12.48
N GLY A 83 -2.04 -7.50 -11.90
CA GLY A 83 -2.82 -8.69 -12.20
C GLY A 83 -3.48 -8.60 -13.57
N ASP A 84 -3.88 -9.74 -14.10
CA ASP A 84 -4.41 -9.83 -15.46
C ASP A 84 -5.74 -9.11 -15.66
N SER A 85 -6.49 -8.89 -14.59
CA SER A 85 -7.80 -8.24 -14.68
C SER A 85 -7.73 -6.71 -14.58
N VAL A 86 -6.55 -6.16 -14.36
CA VAL A 86 -6.38 -4.70 -14.24
C VAL A 86 -6.34 -4.07 -15.62
N THR A 87 -7.29 -3.17 -15.89
CA THR A 87 -7.42 -2.52 -17.20
C THR A 87 -7.35 -0.99 -17.15
N SER A 88 -7.54 -0.40 -15.98
CA SER A 88 -7.64 1.06 -15.84
C SER A 88 -6.31 1.74 -15.53
N ILE A 89 -5.27 0.97 -15.25
CA ILE A 89 -3.95 1.49 -14.85
C ILE A 89 -2.91 0.81 -15.72
N LYS A 90 -1.84 1.55 -16.02
CA LYS A 90 -0.76 1.07 -16.89
C LYS A 90 0.53 0.86 -16.11
N MET A 91 1.34 -0.09 -16.57
CA MET A 91 2.70 -0.29 -16.04
C MET A 91 3.51 0.99 -16.15
N GLY A 92 4.26 1.32 -15.10
CA GLY A 92 5.09 2.51 -15.07
C GLY A 92 4.36 3.79 -14.70
N GLU A 93 3.05 3.71 -14.51
CA GLU A 93 2.25 4.89 -14.14
C GLU A 93 2.50 5.25 -12.67
N ARG A 94 2.56 6.55 -12.37
CA ARG A 94 2.67 7.03 -10.99
C ARG A 94 1.27 7.15 -10.42
N VAL A 95 1.04 6.52 -9.26
CA VAL A 95 -0.26 6.44 -8.62
C VAL A 95 -0.17 6.76 -7.14
N GLY A 96 -1.28 7.18 -6.56
CA GLY A 96 -1.43 7.40 -5.13
C GLY A 96 -2.40 6.42 -4.52
N VAL A 97 -2.13 6.02 -3.28
CA VAL A 97 -2.99 5.09 -2.55
C VAL A 97 -3.59 5.83 -1.35
N PRO A 98 -4.92 6.04 -1.34
CA PRO A 98 -5.58 6.70 -0.22
C PRO A 98 -5.88 5.71 0.91
N TRP A 99 -6.49 6.22 1.97
CA TRP A 99 -6.93 5.43 3.12
C TRP A 99 -7.93 4.32 2.77
N LEU A 100 -8.79 4.59 1.81
CA LEU A 100 -9.87 3.66 1.47
C LEU A 100 -9.30 2.34 0.92
N TYR A 101 -9.59 1.25 1.63
CA TYR A 101 -9.09 -0.06 1.23
C TYR A 101 -9.78 -0.59 -0.03
N SER A 102 -11.10 -0.51 -0.08
CA SER A 102 -11.84 -0.97 -1.24
C SER A 102 -13.22 -0.31 -1.33
N ALA A 103 -13.75 -0.27 -2.53
CA ALA A 103 -15.10 0.20 -2.81
C ALA A 103 -15.64 -0.62 -3.97
N CYS A 104 -16.96 -0.82 -4.02
CA CYS A 104 -17.55 -1.64 -5.08
C CYS A 104 -17.57 -0.93 -6.44
N GLY A 105 -17.60 0.40 -6.44
CA GLY A 105 -17.57 1.20 -7.65
C GLY A 105 -18.93 1.38 -8.35
N HIS A 106 -20.00 0.75 -7.84
CA HIS A 106 -21.26 0.77 -8.54
C HIS A 106 -22.49 1.00 -7.67
N CYS A 107 -22.34 1.17 -6.36
CA CYS A 107 -23.47 1.53 -5.49
C CYS A 107 -23.69 3.04 -5.55
N GLU A 108 -24.80 3.51 -4.97
CA GLU A 108 -25.12 4.93 -4.99
C GLU A 108 -24.05 5.79 -4.32
N TYR A 109 -23.42 5.29 -3.29
CA TYR A 109 -22.35 6.03 -2.60
C TYR A 109 -21.10 6.16 -3.47
N CYS A 110 -20.68 5.09 -4.11
CA CYS A 110 -19.54 5.13 -5.01
C CYS A 110 -19.79 6.06 -6.19
N LEU A 111 -20.99 5.99 -6.77
CA LEU A 111 -21.33 6.80 -7.95
C LEU A 111 -21.48 8.28 -7.63
N SER A 112 -21.72 8.63 -6.37
CA SER A 112 -21.86 10.03 -5.94
C SER A 112 -20.62 10.54 -5.20
N ALA A 113 -19.51 9.81 -5.23
CA ALA A 113 -18.24 10.16 -4.58
C ALA A 113 -18.32 10.15 -3.04
N TRP A 114 -19.14 9.30 -2.48
CA TRP A 114 -19.26 9.09 -1.04
C TRP A 114 -18.83 7.67 -0.64
N GLU A 115 -17.89 7.11 -1.36
CA GLU A 115 -17.43 5.73 -1.14
C GLU A 115 -16.63 5.55 0.15
N ALA A 116 -16.19 6.59 0.77
CA ALA A 116 -15.36 6.52 1.98
C ALA A 116 -16.23 6.58 3.25
#